data_6ccca331b05e61f944aa880f11d7a7a9
#
_entry.id   6ccca331b05e61f944aa880f11d7a7a9
#
_cell.length_a   1.000
_cell.length_b   1.000
_cell.length_c   1.000
_cell.angle_alpha   90.00
_cell.angle_beta   90.00
_cell.angle_gamma   90.00
#
_symmetry.space_group_name_H-M   'P 1'
#
loop_
_entity.id
_entity.type
_entity.pdbx_description
1 polymer ?
#
loop_
_entity_poly.entity_id
_entity_poly.type
_entity_poly.pdbx_seq_one_letter_code
_entity_poly.pdbx_strand_id
1 'polypeptide(L)'
;MASPAARRVAFVLKGYPRLSETFIAQEILALENLGLDILIVSLRHPTDGRTHPVHSEIRAPVHYLPEYLHRGPLRVLRAWLRVRRWPAYRQVRAVWLRDLWRDLTANRIRRFGQALVLANELPDDVGRLHAHFLHTPASVVRYAAGLRGMAWTGSAHAKDIWTTPEWELREKLASCEWLVTCTATNCAHLSALAPQGRVELVYHGLDLSRFASSPVAHRAVTAGSAEERVTLLSVGRLVEKKGTDVLLDALAKLPRTLFWRLVHVGGGPLRKEMMRRAEALGIADRVEWRGAMTQSELIKEYREADLFVLASRIAGDGDRDGLPNVLMEAQTQGLPCVATRVSAIHELIEHEVTGLLVPPEAPEPLAAAIEALMTDPALRSRLGEAGRQRVTTAFGMDANIATLAAKFGLVPGGSGGRSEAAV
;
A
#
# COMPACT_ATOMS: atom_id res chain seq x y z
N MET A 1 3.52 10.41 -39.96
CA MET A 1 2.85 9.23 -39.35
C MET A 1 2.36 9.68 -38.00
N ALA A 2 1.04 9.74 -37.79
CA ALA A 2 0.48 10.08 -36.47
C ALA A 2 0.93 9.04 -35.46
N SER A 3 1.46 9.50 -34.31
CA SER A 3 1.76 8.64 -33.15
C SER A 3 0.51 7.83 -32.83
N PRO A 4 0.59 6.50 -32.60
CA PRO A 4 -0.59 5.73 -32.24
C PRO A 4 -1.14 6.37 -30.97
N ALA A 5 -2.39 6.87 -31.03
CA ALA A 5 -3.08 7.43 -29.88
C ALA A 5 -2.88 6.47 -28.69
N ALA A 6 -2.42 7.01 -27.57
CA ALA A 6 -2.21 6.23 -26.36
C ALA A 6 -3.53 5.51 -26.03
N ARG A 7 -3.56 4.19 -26.21
CA ARG A 7 -4.75 3.40 -25.96
C ARG A 7 -5.04 3.42 -24.48
N ARG A 8 -6.31 3.52 -24.11
CA ARG A 8 -6.78 3.44 -22.72
C ARG A 8 -6.19 2.25 -21.98
N VAL A 9 -5.82 2.43 -20.71
CA VAL A 9 -5.32 1.36 -19.83
C VAL A 9 -6.41 1.01 -18.81
N ALA A 10 -6.77 -0.27 -18.70
CA ALA A 10 -7.69 -0.71 -17.67
C ALA A 10 -6.94 -1.15 -16.41
N PHE A 11 -7.10 -0.40 -15.32
CA PHE A 11 -6.54 -0.68 -13.99
C PHE A 11 -7.48 -1.62 -13.23
N VAL A 12 -7.06 -2.86 -13.01
CA VAL A 12 -7.87 -3.89 -12.37
C VAL A 12 -7.54 -4.00 -10.90
N LEU A 13 -8.49 -3.62 -10.06
CA LEU A 13 -8.37 -3.50 -8.60
C LEU A 13 -9.24 -4.54 -7.88
N LYS A 14 -8.83 -4.97 -6.70
CA LYS A 14 -9.63 -5.87 -5.86
C LYS A 14 -10.96 -5.26 -5.44
N GLY A 15 -10.98 -3.97 -5.18
CA GLY A 15 -12.16 -3.16 -4.81
C GLY A 15 -11.80 -1.68 -4.91
N TYR A 16 -12.75 -0.84 -5.32
CA TYR A 16 -12.56 0.60 -5.45
C TYR A 16 -13.89 1.34 -5.18
N PRO A 17 -13.89 2.50 -4.49
CA PRO A 17 -12.78 3.06 -3.69
C PRO A 17 -12.50 2.29 -2.40
N ARG A 18 -11.28 2.44 -1.83
CA ARG A 18 -10.88 1.83 -0.56
C ARG A 18 -9.97 2.75 0.26
N LEU A 19 -10.32 2.96 1.53
CA LEU A 19 -9.53 3.80 2.44
C LEU A 19 -8.12 3.27 2.72
N SER A 20 -7.95 1.95 2.76
CA SER A 20 -6.66 1.32 3.08
C SER A 20 -5.70 1.23 1.90
N GLU A 21 -6.10 1.69 0.71
CA GLU A 21 -5.33 1.61 -0.54
C GLU A 21 -5.20 2.99 -1.21
N THR A 22 -5.03 4.05 -0.40
CA THR A 22 -4.91 5.44 -0.86
C THR A 22 -3.74 5.66 -1.82
N PHE A 23 -2.65 4.90 -1.67
CA PHE A 23 -1.51 4.96 -2.58
C PHE A 23 -1.88 4.61 -4.03
N ILE A 24 -2.81 3.66 -4.25
CA ILE A 24 -3.32 3.34 -5.60
C ILE A 24 -4.13 4.51 -6.15
N ALA A 25 -4.97 5.13 -5.33
CA ALA A 25 -5.75 6.28 -5.77
C ALA A 25 -4.85 7.48 -6.11
N GLN A 26 -3.80 7.72 -5.32
CA GLN A 26 -2.79 8.75 -5.60
C GLN A 26 -2.03 8.47 -6.90
N GLU A 27 -1.64 7.21 -7.14
CA GLU A 27 -0.99 6.78 -8.38
C GLU A 27 -1.91 7.00 -9.60
N ILE A 28 -3.18 6.58 -9.52
CA ILE A 28 -4.16 6.79 -10.59
C ILE A 28 -4.34 8.26 -10.89
N LEU A 29 -4.56 9.09 -9.87
CA LEU A 29 -4.72 10.53 -10.03
C LEU A 29 -3.50 11.19 -10.68
N ALA A 30 -2.30 10.82 -10.24
CA ALA A 30 -1.06 11.36 -10.77
C ALA A 30 -0.86 10.98 -12.25
N LEU A 31 -1.14 9.72 -12.62
CA LEU A 31 -1.07 9.26 -14.01
C LEU A 31 -2.14 9.91 -14.90
N GLU A 32 -3.37 10.12 -14.40
CA GLU A 32 -4.41 10.88 -15.11
C GLU A 32 -3.96 12.33 -15.38
N ASN A 33 -3.34 12.96 -14.37
CA ASN A 33 -2.85 14.35 -14.52
C ASN A 33 -1.70 14.45 -15.53
N LEU A 34 -0.95 13.36 -15.73
CA LEU A 34 0.06 13.24 -16.79
C LEU A 34 -0.53 12.84 -18.15
N GLY A 35 -1.86 12.65 -18.25
CA GLY A 35 -2.56 12.41 -19.50
C GLY A 35 -2.81 10.94 -19.82
N LEU A 36 -2.65 9.99 -18.88
CA LEU A 36 -3.04 8.61 -19.09
C LEU A 36 -4.57 8.48 -19.08
N ASP A 37 -5.13 7.92 -20.15
CA ASP A 37 -6.56 7.57 -20.19
C ASP A 37 -6.78 6.24 -19.45
N ILE A 38 -7.48 6.29 -18.32
CA ILE A 38 -7.65 5.16 -17.42
C ILE A 38 -9.11 4.71 -17.35
N LEU A 39 -9.33 3.39 -17.39
CA LEU A 39 -10.56 2.73 -16.97
C LEU A 39 -10.31 1.96 -15.69
N ILE A 40 -10.98 2.28 -14.61
CA ILE A 40 -10.88 1.49 -13.36
C ILE A 40 -11.84 0.31 -13.46
N VAL A 41 -11.30 -0.91 -13.31
CA VAL A 41 -12.10 -2.15 -13.20
C VAL A 41 -12.02 -2.66 -11.78
N SER A 42 -13.12 -2.63 -11.07
CA SER A 42 -13.22 -3.10 -9.69
C SER A 42 -13.85 -4.50 -9.62
N LEU A 43 -13.14 -5.45 -9.00
CA LEU A 43 -13.62 -6.85 -8.87
C LEU A 43 -14.76 -7.00 -7.84
N ARG A 44 -15.09 -5.94 -7.10
CA ARG A 44 -16.20 -5.88 -6.15
C ARG A 44 -16.65 -4.44 -5.93
N HIS A 45 -17.86 -4.27 -5.42
CA HIS A 45 -18.33 -2.97 -4.94
C HIS A 45 -17.58 -2.54 -3.66
N PRO A 46 -17.50 -1.23 -3.38
CA PRO A 46 -16.87 -0.72 -2.16
C PRO A 46 -17.60 -1.26 -0.92
N THR A 47 -16.82 -1.55 0.12
CA THR A 47 -17.33 -2.01 1.43
C THR A 47 -17.16 -0.94 2.51
N ASP A 48 -16.35 0.08 2.22
CA ASP A 48 -16.06 1.16 3.18
C ASP A 48 -17.11 2.26 3.03
N GLY A 49 -17.72 2.66 4.16
CA GLY A 49 -18.75 3.71 4.20
C GLY A 49 -18.17 5.14 4.08
N ARG A 50 -16.85 5.28 4.03
CA ARG A 50 -16.13 6.55 3.88
C ARG A 50 -15.11 6.43 2.75
N THR A 51 -14.86 7.55 2.08
CA THR A 51 -13.86 7.66 1.02
C THR A 51 -12.82 8.72 1.38
N HIS A 52 -11.61 8.57 0.87
CA HIS A 52 -10.57 9.59 0.98
C HIS A 52 -10.82 10.70 -0.06
N PRO A 53 -10.52 11.98 0.21
CA PRO A 53 -10.71 13.09 -0.74
C PRO A 53 -10.12 12.83 -2.13
N VAL A 54 -8.98 12.16 -2.23
CA VAL A 54 -8.33 11.80 -3.52
C VAL A 54 -9.27 11.07 -4.48
N HIS A 55 -10.22 10.27 -3.96
CA HIS A 55 -11.14 9.53 -4.83
C HIS A 55 -12.15 10.43 -5.56
N SER A 56 -12.45 11.63 -5.01
CA SER A 56 -13.31 12.61 -5.68
C SER A 56 -12.60 13.42 -6.76
N GLU A 57 -11.28 13.41 -6.76
CA GLU A 57 -10.44 14.09 -7.75
C GLU A 57 -10.22 13.23 -9.01
N ILE A 58 -10.35 11.89 -8.88
CA ILE A 58 -10.17 10.94 -9.99
C ILE A 58 -11.38 10.98 -10.93
N ARG A 59 -11.12 11.14 -12.22
CA ARG A 59 -12.12 11.24 -13.30
C ARG A 59 -12.35 9.93 -14.03
N ALA A 60 -11.45 8.95 -13.88
CA ALA A 60 -11.52 7.66 -14.54
C ALA A 60 -12.86 6.96 -14.26
N PRO A 61 -13.57 6.51 -15.29
CA PRO A 61 -14.80 5.75 -15.11
C PRO A 61 -14.53 4.43 -14.41
N VAL A 62 -15.48 3.99 -13.58
CA VAL A 62 -15.36 2.74 -12.81
C VAL A 62 -16.32 1.69 -13.35
N HIS A 63 -15.78 0.55 -13.75
CA HIS A 63 -16.53 -0.62 -14.18
C HIS A 63 -16.49 -1.71 -13.10
N TYR A 64 -17.66 -2.06 -12.55
CA TYR A 64 -17.76 -3.07 -11.49
C TYR A 64 -18.07 -4.45 -12.06
N LEU A 65 -17.24 -5.43 -11.71
CA LEU A 65 -17.51 -6.85 -11.99
C LEU A 65 -18.33 -7.49 -10.86
N PRO A 66 -19.03 -8.60 -11.13
CA PRO A 66 -19.75 -9.32 -10.07
C PRO A 66 -18.75 -9.89 -9.07
N GLU A 67 -18.83 -9.47 -7.80
CA GLU A 67 -17.96 -9.97 -6.74
C GLU A 67 -18.06 -11.48 -6.58
N TYR A 68 -19.30 -11.99 -6.58
CA TYR A 68 -19.63 -13.42 -6.61
C TYR A 68 -20.43 -13.74 -7.86
N LEU A 69 -20.11 -14.87 -8.51
CA LEU A 69 -20.74 -15.21 -9.81
C LEU A 69 -22.26 -15.39 -9.69
N HIS A 70 -22.76 -15.83 -8.54
CA HIS A 70 -24.20 -15.97 -8.29
C HIS A 70 -24.96 -14.64 -8.16
N ARG A 71 -24.26 -13.52 -7.96
CA ARG A 71 -24.88 -12.18 -7.93
C ARG A 71 -25.12 -11.59 -9.32
N GLY A 72 -24.63 -12.25 -10.37
CA GLY A 72 -24.83 -11.85 -11.77
C GLY A 72 -24.82 -13.04 -12.70
N PRO A 73 -25.62 -14.09 -12.45
CA PRO A 73 -25.50 -15.38 -13.17
C PRO A 73 -25.74 -15.22 -14.67
N LEU A 74 -26.72 -14.41 -15.09
CA LEU A 74 -27.00 -14.15 -16.50
C LEU A 74 -25.86 -13.39 -17.20
N ARG A 75 -25.22 -12.47 -16.50
CA ARG A 75 -24.05 -11.72 -16.98
C ARG A 75 -22.86 -12.65 -17.23
N VAL A 76 -22.59 -13.53 -16.28
CA VAL A 76 -21.54 -14.56 -16.41
C VAL A 76 -21.86 -15.57 -17.52
N LEU A 77 -23.10 -16.03 -17.60
CA LEU A 77 -23.52 -16.98 -18.63
C LEU A 77 -23.41 -16.38 -20.05
N ARG A 78 -23.88 -15.12 -20.24
CA ARG A 78 -23.73 -14.41 -21.52
C ARG A 78 -22.27 -14.25 -21.91
N ALA A 79 -21.42 -13.83 -20.97
CA ALA A 79 -19.99 -13.71 -21.19
C ALA A 79 -19.37 -15.06 -21.59
N TRP A 80 -19.68 -16.13 -20.87
CA TRP A 80 -19.19 -17.47 -21.19
C TRP A 80 -19.67 -17.95 -22.59
N LEU A 81 -20.96 -17.80 -22.90
CA LEU A 81 -21.51 -18.22 -24.20
C LEU A 81 -20.86 -17.49 -25.40
N ARG A 82 -20.47 -16.22 -25.21
CA ARG A 82 -19.77 -15.43 -26.22
C ARG A 82 -18.28 -15.79 -26.30
N VAL A 83 -17.58 -15.76 -25.18
CA VAL A 83 -16.12 -15.96 -25.09
C VAL A 83 -15.71 -17.38 -25.43
N ARG A 84 -16.52 -18.42 -25.13
CA ARG A 84 -16.20 -19.81 -25.46
C ARG A 84 -16.02 -20.07 -26.95
N ARG A 85 -16.50 -19.15 -27.81
CA ARG A 85 -16.34 -19.21 -29.26
C ARG A 85 -15.07 -18.56 -29.78
N TRP A 86 -14.32 -17.86 -28.89
CA TRP A 86 -13.10 -17.19 -29.27
C TRP A 86 -11.95 -18.18 -29.45
N PRO A 87 -11.04 -17.95 -30.41
CA PRO A 87 -9.93 -18.88 -30.68
C PRO A 87 -9.08 -19.21 -29.46
N ALA A 88 -8.77 -18.19 -28.61
CA ALA A 88 -7.92 -18.33 -27.42
C ALA A 88 -8.60 -19.09 -26.26
N TYR A 89 -9.94 -19.27 -26.30
CA TYR A 89 -10.68 -19.81 -25.14
C TYR A 89 -10.17 -21.20 -24.70
N ARG A 90 -9.90 -22.10 -25.63
CA ARG A 90 -9.45 -23.46 -25.31
C ARG A 90 -8.13 -23.46 -24.56
N GLN A 91 -7.19 -22.61 -25.01
CA GLN A 91 -5.87 -22.47 -24.38
C GLN A 91 -5.98 -21.86 -22.97
N VAL A 92 -6.73 -20.77 -22.82
CA VAL A 92 -6.88 -20.09 -21.51
C VAL A 92 -7.65 -20.97 -20.53
N ARG A 93 -8.67 -21.71 -21.01
CA ARG A 93 -9.36 -22.71 -20.16
C ARG A 93 -8.42 -23.81 -19.69
N ALA A 94 -7.51 -24.29 -20.52
CA ALA A 94 -6.52 -25.29 -20.12
C ALA A 94 -5.58 -24.75 -19.03
N VAL A 95 -5.13 -23.50 -19.16
CA VAL A 95 -4.35 -22.81 -18.11
C VAL A 95 -5.16 -22.73 -16.82
N TRP A 96 -6.41 -22.27 -16.88
CA TRP A 96 -7.27 -22.17 -15.70
C TRP A 96 -7.53 -23.54 -15.05
N LEU A 97 -7.77 -24.61 -15.82
CA LEU A 97 -7.99 -25.95 -15.29
C LEU A 97 -6.74 -26.48 -14.55
N ARG A 98 -5.53 -26.20 -15.10
CA ARG A 98 -4.27 -26.53 -14.44
C ARG A 98 -4.11 -25.76 -13.13
N ASP A 99 -4.44 -24.47 -13.13
CA ASP A 99 -4.40 -23.64 -11.92
C ASP A 99 -5.44 -24.11 -10.88
N LEU A 100 -6.64 -24.52 -11.34
CA LEU A 100 -7.70 -25.07 -10.49
C LEU A 100 -7.27 -26.40 -9.85
N TRP A 101 -6.58 -27.26 -10.60
CA TRP A 101 -6.05 -28.52 -10.08
C TRP A 101 -5.05 -28.30 -8.92
N ARG A 102 -4.25 -27.24 -9.00
CA ARG A 102 -3.27 -26.89 -7.96
C ARG A 102 -3.88 -26.15 -6.76
N ASP A 103 -5.02 -25.51 -6.96
CA ASP A 103 -5.73 -24.72 -5.95
C ASP A 103 -7.24 -24.92 -6.13
N LEU A 104 -7.76 -26.02 -5.56
CA LEU A 104 -9.17 -26.44 -5.62
C LEU A 104 -10.06 -25.55 -4.74
N THR A 105 -10.12 -24.25 -5.02
CA THR A 105 -10.92 -23.31 -4.25
C THR A 105 -12.03 -22.66 -5.09
N ALA A 106 -13.13 -22.29 -4.44
CA ALA A 106 -14.20 -21.50 -5.05
C ALA A 106 -13.66 -20.14 -5.59
N ASN A 107 -12.58 -19.62 -4.99
CA ASN A 107 -11.91 -18.43 -5.48
C ASN A 107 -11.34 -18.60 -6.89
N ARG A 108 -10.79 -19.77 -7.21
CA ARG A 108 -10.22 -20.03 -8.54
C ARG A 108 -11.31 -20.02 -9.62
N ILE A 109 -12.48 -20.61 -9.31
CA ILE A 109 -13.66 -20.56 -10.18
C ILE A 109 -14.16 -19.13 -10.37
N ARG A 110 -14.26 -18.38 -9.27
CA ARG A 110 -14.67 -16.97 -9.28
C ARG A 110 -13.76 -16.11 -10.16
N ARG A 111 -12.44 -16.24 -10.03
CA ARG A 111 -11.45 -15.49 -10.83
C ARG A 111 -11.62 -15.73 -12.32
N PHE A 112 -11.89 -16.97 -12.73
CA PHE A 112 -12.14 -17.29 -14.14
C PHE A 112 -13.46 -16.71 -14.64
N GLY A 113 -14.55 -16.82 -13.87
CA GLY A 113 -15.82 -16.20 -14.20
C GLY A 113 -15.73 -14.68 -14.34
N GLN A 114 -15.01 -14.01 -13.41
CA GLN A 114 -14.72 -12.57 -13.52
C GLN A 114 -13.89 -12.24 -14.76
N ALA A 115 -12.92 -13.08 -15.13
CA ALA A 115 -12.13 -12.90 -16.33
C ALA A 115 -12.95 -13.02 -17.62
N LEU A 116 -13.93 -13.95 -17.66
CA LEU A 116 -14.87 -14.07 -18.80
C LEU A 116 -15.71 -12.81 -18.95
N VAL A 117 -16.24 -12.28 -17.84
CA VAL A 117 -17.03 -11.03 -17.85
C VAL A 117 -16.17 -9.86 -18.30
N LEU A 118 -14.97 -9.71 -17.71
CA LEU A 118 -14.02 -8.65 -18.07
C LEU A 118 -13.69 -8.72 -19.57
N ALA A 119 -13.28 -9.88 -20.07
CA ALA A 119 -12.93 -10.05 -21.46
C ALA A 119 -14.10 -9.72 -22.42
N ASN A 120 -15.35 -10.06 -22.04
CA ASN A 120 -16.53 -9.78 -22.85
C ASN A 120 -16.95 -8.31 -22.86
N GLU A 121 -16.75 -7.59 -21.74
CA GLU A 121 -17.28 -6.25 -21.54
C GLU A 121 -16.23 -5.14 -21.69
N LEU A 122 -14.95 -5.51 -21.79
CA LEU A 122 -13.85 -4.57 -21.96
C LEU A 122 -14.03 -3.80 -23.28
N PRO A 123 -14.07 -2.46 -23.27
CA PRO A 123 -14.15 -1.64 -24.47
C PRO A 123 -13.00 -1.91 -25.45
N ASP A 124 -13.23 -1.73 -26.75
CA ASP A 124 -12.24 -2.05 -27.79
C ASP A 124 -11.12 -1.00 -27.88
N ASP A 125 -11.30 0.19 -27.28
CA ASP A 125 -10.29 1.23 -27.14
C ASP A 125 -9.26 0.94 -26.06
N VAL A 126 -9.53 -0.02 -25.16
CA VAL A 126 -8.57 -0.47 -24.15
C VAL A 126 -7.46 -1.29 -24.80
N GLY A 127 -6.24 -0.80 -24.71
CA GLY A 127 -5.06 -1.44 -25.32
C GLY A 127 -4.23 -2.29 -24.36
N ARG A 128 -4.40 -2.10 -23.04
CA ARG A 128 -3.61 -2.80 -22.02
C ARG A 128 -4.41 -3.00 -20.74
N LEU A 129 -4.17 -4.12 -20.06
CA LEU A 129 -4.64 -4.39 -18.71
C LEU A 129 -3.51 -4.19 -17.71
N HIS A 130 -3.76 -3.50 -16.61
CA HIS A 130 -2.83 -3.33 -15.51
C HIS A 130 -3.45 -3.84 -14.21
N ALA A 131 -2.78 -4.78 -13.54
CA ALA A 131 -3.27 -5.37 -12.29
C ALA A 131 -2.56 -4.76 -11.08
N HIS A 132 -3.31 -4.20 -10.14
CA HIS A 132 -2.79 -4.00 -8.80
C HIS A 132 -3.02 -5.25 -7.96
N PHE A 133 -1.94 -5.77 -7.39
CA PHE A 133 -1.81 -7.02 -6.64
C PHE A 133 -1.70 -8.30 -7.47
N LEU A 134 -0.67 -9.08 -7.18
CA LEU A 134 -0.39 -10.37 -7.82
C LEU A 134 -1.39 -11.49 -7.48
N HIS A 135 -2.19 -11.35 -6.42
CA HIS A 135 -3.18 -12.38 -6.06
C HIS A 135 -4.39 -12.38 -7.03
N THR A 136 -5.62 -12.03 -6.56
CA THR A 136 -6.86 -12.13 -7.35
C THR A 136 -6.88 -11.24 -8.59
N PRO A 137 -6.52 -9.93 -8.52
CA PRO A 137 -6.54 -9.07 -9.70
C PRO A 137 -5.67 -9.60 -10.85
N ALA A 138 -4.41 -9.95 -10.56
CA ALA A 138 -3.52 -10.48 -11.60
C ALA A 138 -3.99 -11.82 -12.20
N SER A 139 -4.67 -12.68 -11.41
CA SER A 139 -5.27 -13.91 -11.97
C SER A 139 -6.39 -13.59 -12.95
N VAL A 140 -7.28 -12.65 -12.60
CA VAL A 140 -8.38 -12.21 -13.49
C VAL A 140 -7.81 -11.56 -14.75
N VAL A 141 -6.82 -10.67 -14.59
CA VAL A 141 -6.14 -9.99 -15.71
C VAL A 141 -5.44 -10.99 -16.61
N ARG A 142 -4.66 -11.94 -16.08
CA ARG A 142 -3.94 -12.96 -16.85
C ARG A 142 -4.88 -13.76 -17.75
N TYR A 143 -6.03 -14.20 -17.21
CA TYR A 143 -7.01 -14.94 -18.02
C TYR A 143 -7.72 -14.04 -19.03
N ALA A 144 -8.14 -12.83 -18.65
CA ALA A 144 -8.83 -11.90 -19.55
C ALA A 144 -7.91 -11.42 -20.68
N ALA A 145 -6.66 -11.09 -20.38
CA ALA A 145 -5.64 -10.73 -21.36
C ALA A 145 -5.39 -11.86 -22.36
N GLY A 146 -5.23 -13.10 -21.87
CA GLY A 146 -5.08 -14.27 -22.72
C GLY A 146 -6.29 -14.50 -23.63
N LEU A 147 -7.53 -14.29 -23.17
CA LEU A 147 -8.74 -14.38 -23.97
C LEU A 147 -8.81 -13.31 -25.06
N ARG A 148 -8.34 -12.10 -24.80
CA ARG A 148 -8.37 -10.95 -25.71
C ARG A 148 -7.12 -10.87 -26.60
N GLY A 149 -6.08 -11.68 -26.34
CA GLY A 149 -4.79 -11.56 -27.02
C GLY A 149 -4.08 -10.24 -26.71
N MET A 150 -4.22 -9.72 -25.48
CA MET A 150 -3.69 -8.42 -25.04
C MET A 150 -2.48 -8.60 -24.13
N ALA A 151 -1.58 -7.61 -24.14
CA ALA A 151 -0.55 -7.48 -23.12
C ALA A 151 -1.15 -7.07 -21.76
N TRP A 152 -0.52 -7.52 -20.68
CA TRP A 152 -0.86 -7.09 -19.35
C TRP A 152 0.39 -6.79 -18.52
N THR A 153 0.22 -5.91 -17.55
CA THR A 153 1.27 -5.42 -16.67
C THR A 153 0.76 -5.41 -15.23
N GLY A 154 1.62 -5.15 -14.26
CA GLY A 154 1.14 -5.13 -12.89
C GLY A 154 2.01 -4.38 -11.91
N SER A 155 1.40 -4.07 -10.75
CA SER A 155 2.04 -3.54 -9.55
C SER A 155 1.82 -4.51 -8.40
N ALA A 156 2.91 -4.89 -7.72
CA ALA A 156 2.90 -5.81 -6.58
C ALA A 156 3.38 -5.09 -5.30
N HIS A 157 2.79 -5.44 -4.15
CA HIS A 157 2.97 -4.60 -2.96
C HIS A 157 3.57 -5.33 -1.75
N ALA A 158 2.82 -6.24 -1.11
CA ALA A 158 3.29 -7.00 0.05
C ALA A 158 2.52 -8.32 0.21
N LYS A 159 1.30 -8.29 0.78
CA LYS A 159 0.51 -9.50 1.02
C LYS A 159 0.35 -10.36 -0.24
N ASP A 160 0.14 -9.75 -1.37
CA ASP A 160 -0.03 -10.39 -2.67
C ASP A 160 1.25 -11.08 -3.19
N ILE A 161 2.41 -10.72 -2.67
CA ILE A 161 3.69 -11.35 -2.95
C ILE A 161 3.91 -12.52 -1.98
N TRP A 162 3.88 -12.21 -0.68
CA TRP A 162 4.34 -13.13 0.37
C TRP A 162 3.33 -14.22 0.75
N THR A 163 2.06 -14.08 0.34
CA THR A 163 1.01 -15.08 0.58
C THR A 163 0.50 -15.76 -0.69
N THR A 164 1.08 -15.45 -1.85
CA THR A 164 0.78 -16.15 -3.11
C THR A 164 1.78 -17.29 -3.32
N PRO A 165 1.34 -18.51 -3.64
CA PRO A 165 2.23 -19.62 -3.89
C PRO A 165 3.25 -19.32 -5.01
N GLU A 166 4.50 -19.78 -4.84
CA GLU A 166 5.60 -19.48 -5.75
C GLU A 166 5.32 -19.91 -7.20
N TRP A 167 4.67 -21.05 -7.41
CA TRP A 167 4.30 -21.49 -8.75
C TRP A 167 3.37 -20.49 -9.46
N GLU A 168 2.46 -19.87 -8.69
CA GLU A 168 1.52 -18.88 -9.23
C GLU A 168 2.25 -17.55 -9.55
N LEU A 169 3.19 -17.14 -8.69
CA LEU A 169 4.05 -15.98 -8.95
C LEU A 169 4.87 -16.19 -10.22
N ARG A 170 5.59 -17.32 -10.36
CA ARG A 170 6.40 -17.63 -11.55
C ARG A 170 5.59 -17.58 -12.84
N GLU A 171 4.40 -18.17 -12.86
CA GLU A 171 3.56 -18.17 -14.05
C GLU A 171 2.99 -16.79 -14.41
N LYS A 172 2.65 -15.98 -13.42
CA LYS A 172 2.22 -14.59 -13.65
C LYS A 172 3.36 -13.73 -14.16
N LEU A 173 4.52 -13.81 -13.54
CA LEU A 173 5.72 -13.08 -13.94
C LEU A 173 6.20 -13.48 -15.34
N ALA A 174 6.08 -14.75 -15.72
CA ALA A 174 6.39 -15.20 -17.08
C ALA A 174 5.43 -14.65 -18.14
N SER A 175 4.18 -14.35 -17.77
CA SER A 175 3.12 -13.95 -18.71
C SER A 175 2.86 -12.45 -18.76
N CYS A 176 3.28 -11.63 -17.77
CA CYS A 176 3.14 -10.18 -17.82
C CYS A 176 4.25 -9.55 -18.70
N GLU A 177 4.00 -8.38 -19.24
CA GLU A 177 4.97 -7.63 -20.02
C GLU A 177 6.04 -7.01 -19.12
N TRP A 178 5.62 -6.40 -18.02
CA TRP A 178 6.46 -5.91 -16.94
C TRP A 178 5.67 -5.86 -15.62
N LEU A 179 6.40 -5.86 -14.52
CA LEU A 179 5.88 -5.71 -13.18
C LEU A 179 6.69 -4.67 -12.43
N VAL A 180 6.03 -3.81 -11.68
CA VAL A 180 6.69 -2.93 -10.70
C VAL A 180 6.36 -3.39 -9.28
N THR A 181 7.26 -3.08 -8.35
CA THR A 181 7.03 -3.30 -6.93
C THR A 181 7.67 -2.18 -6.11
N CYS A 182 7.12 -1.96 -4.92
CA CYS A 182 7.36 -0.76 -4.13
C CYS A 182 8.49 -0.86 -3.11
N THR A 183 9.29 -1.93 -3.11
CA THR A 183 10.44 -2.10 -2.22
C THR A 183 11.55 -2.90 -2.87
N ALA A 184 12.81 -2.64 -2.53
CA ALA A 184 13.96 -3.38 -3.03
C ALA A 184 13.91 -4.85 -2.59
N THR A 185 13.47 -5.12 -1.36
CA THR A 185 13.26 -6.48 -0.83
C THR A 185 12.29 -7.28 -1.69
N ASN A 186 11.14 -6.70 -2.05
CA ASN A 186 10.16 -7.34 -2.94
C ASN A 186 10.73 -7.51 -4.35
N CYS A 187 11.44 -6.49 -4.86
CA CYS A 187 12.05 -6.51 -6.18
C CYS A 187 13.06 -7.66 -6.29
N ALA A 188 13.94 -7.82 -5.32
CA ALA A 188 14.91 -8.92 -5.28
C ALA A 188 14.21 -10.29 -5.26
N HIS A 189 13.19 -10.46 -4.40
CA HIS A 189 12.44 -11.71 -4.31
C HIS A 189 11.72 -12.06 -5.63
N LEU A 190 11.00 -11.11 -6.22
CA LEU A 190 10.25 -11.34 -7.46
C LEU A 190 11.18 -11.51 -8.66
N SER A 191 12.31 -10.81 -8.71
CA SER A 191 13.31 -10.97 -9.79
C SER A 191 13.94 -12.34 -9.80
N ALA A 192 14.11 -12.98 -8.63
CA ALA A 192 14.59 -14.37 -8.54
C ALA A 192 13.58 -15.39 -9.12
N LEU A 193 12.30 -15.02 -9.23
CA LEU A 193 11.23 -15.86 -9.77
C LEU A 193 10.86 -15.54 -11.21
N ALA A 194 11.29 -14.40 -11.73
CA ALA A 194 10.87 -13.82 -13.00
C ALA A 194 11.91 -14.01 -14.11
N PRO A 195 11.52 -13.94 -15.40
CA PRO A 195 12.46 -13.69 -16.47
C PRO A 195 13.25 -12.40 -16.24
N GLN A 196 14.50 -12.36 -16.70
CA GLN A 196 15.38 -11.20 -16.53
C GLN A 196 14.74 -9.90 -17.05
N GLY A 197 14.87 -8.82 -16.30
CA GLY A 197 14.34 -7.49 -16.66
C GLY A 197 12.83 -7.34 -16.56
N ARG A 198 12.12 -8.34 -16.01
CA ARG A 198 10.67 -8.33 -15.89
C ARG A 198 10.15 -7.49 -14.72
N VAL A 199 10.90 -7.44 -13.63
CA VAL A 199 10.54 -6.77 -12.38
C VAL A 199 11.41 -5.55 -12.17
N GLU A 200 10.80 -4.44 -11.79
CA GLU A 200 11.49 -3.17 -11.54
C GLU A 200 11.01 -2.55 -10.23
N LEU A 201 11.93 -1.90 -9.54
CA LEU A 201 11.65 -1.17 -8.32
C LEU A 201 11.08 0.21 -8.67
N VAL A 202 9.87 0.49 -8.20
CA VAL A 202 9.25 1.81 -8.24
C VAL A 202 8.59 2.04 -6.88
N TYR A 203 9.21 2.82 -6.02
CA TYR A 203 8.61 3.16 -4.72
C TYR A 203 7.27 3.87 -4.93
N HIS A 204 6.28 3.63 -4.07
CA HIS A 204 5.02 4.40 -4.16
C HIS A 204 5.26 5.88 -3.93
N GLY A 205 6.18 6.18 -3.03
CA GLY A 205 6.44 7.54 -2.61
C GLY A 205 5.24 8.15 -1.86
N LEU A 206 5.46 9.36 -1.39
CA LEU A 206 4.44 10.14 -0.70
C LEU A 206 4.21 11.45 -1.46
N ASP A 207 2.94 11.84 -1.62
CA ASP A 207 2.59 13.18 -2.10
C ASP A 207 2.95 14.20 -1.01
N LEU A 208 4.15 14.74 -1.12
CA LEU A 208 4.71 15.66 -0.12
C LEU A 208 3.91 16.95 0.00
N SER A 209 3.18 17.37 -1.04
CA SER A 209 2.35 18.58 -1.01
C SER A 209 1.24 18.49 0.04
N ARG A 210 0.75 17.30 0.32
CA ARG A 210 -0.29 17.05 1.34
C ARG A 210 0.24 17.16 2.78
N PHE A 211 1.56 17.12 2.94
CA PHE A 211 2.26 17.22 4.23
C PHE A 211 3.00 18.55 4.36
N ALA A 212 3.08 19.32 3.27
CA ALA A 212 3.70 20.63 3.25
C ALA A 212 2.86 21.61 4.07
N SER A 213 3.31 21.91 5.26
CA SER A 213 2.91 23.12 5.96
C SER A 213 3.88 23.34 7.10
N SER A 214 4.35 24.55 7.22
CA SER A 214 5.18 25.16 8.28
C SER A 214 6.23 24.24 8.92
N PRO A 215 7.48 24.68 9.05
CA PRO A 215 8.45 23.96 9.86
C PRO A 215 7.79 23.73 11.22
N VAL A 216 7.59 22.46 11.58
CA VAL A 216 7.17 22.12 12.92
C VAL A 216 8.32 22.52 13.82
N ALA A 217 8.16 23.66 14.49
CA ALA A 217 8.98 23.90 15.67
C ALA A 217 8.59 22.78 16.65
N HIS A 218 9.35 21.67 16.63
CA HIS A 218 9.19 20.65 17.64
C HIS A 218 9.26 21.38 18.99
N ARG A 219 8.23 21.16 19.80
CA ARG A 219 8.20 21.64 21.18
C ARG A 219 9.60 21.45 21.77
N ALA A 220 10.14 22.48 22.41
CA ALA A 220 11.35 22.34 23.19
C ALA A 220 11.09 21.21 24.20
N VAL A 221 11.64 20.04 23.93
CA VAL A 221 11.20 18.82 24.61
C VAL A 221 11.96 18.73 25.91
N THR A 222 11.25 18.94 26.99
CA THR A 222 11.64 18.52 28.33
C THR A 222 11.72 16.99 28.39
N ALA A 223 12.65 16.48 29.20
CA ALA A 223 12.85 15.04 29.34
C ALA A 223 11.75 14.41 30.23
N GLY A 224 10.49 14.40 29.71
CA GLY A 224 9.34 13.69 30.30
C GLY A 224 9.16 13.91 31.80
N SER A 225 8.78 15.12 32.21
CA SER A 225 8.40 15.39 33.62
C SER A 225 6.92 14.95 33.85
N ALA A 226 6.48 14.98 35.08
CA ALA A 226 5.11 14.67 35.45
C ALA A 226 4.10 15.64 34.79
N GLU A 227 4.51 16.89 34.58
CA GLU A 227 3.73 17.96 33.99
C GLU A 227 3.77 17.90 32.43
N GLU A 228 4.89 17.41 31.87
CA GLU A 228 5.11 17.32 30.43
C GLU A 228 5.46 15.88 30.00
N ARG A 229 4.42 15.08 29.81
CA ARG A 229 4.56 13.69 29.38
C ARG A 229 5.04 13.61 27.92
N VAL A 230 5.95 12.68 27.64
CA VAL A 230 6.33 12.34 26.26
C VAL A 230 5.16 11.63 25.56
N THR A 231 4.72 12.17 24.44
CA THR A 231 3.64 11.60 23.63
C THR A 231 4.20 10.67 22.57
N LEU A 232 3.94 9.38 22.73
CA LEU A 232 4.23 8.38 21.72
C LEU A 232 3.02 8.24 20.79
N LEU A 233 3.25 8.21 19.48
CA LEU A 233 2.20 7.98 18.49
C LEU A 233 2.44 6.63 17.80
N SER A 234 1.39 5.84 17.68
CA SER A 234 1.36 4.63 16.85
C SER A 234 0.13 4.65 15.95
N VAL A 235 0.32 4.42 14.65
CA VAL A 235 -0.74 4.50 13.64
C VAL A 235 -0.82 3.19 12.85
N GLY A 236 -2.01 2.60 12.84
CA GLY A 236 -2.25 1.39 12.07
C GLY A 236 -3.48 0.62 12.51
N ARG A 237 -3.91 -0.31 11.67
CA ARG A 237 -5.01 -1.22 12.05
C ARG A 237 -4.54 -2.14 13.18
N LEU A 238 -5.43 -2.41 14.13
CA LEU A 238 -5.20 -3.40 15.19
C LEU A 238 -5.36 -4.81 14.61
N VAL A 239 -4.30 -5.29 13.96
CA VAL A 239 -4.15 -6.63 13.37
C VAL A 239 -2.76 -7.18 13.73
N GLU A 240 -2.59 -8.49 13.66
CA GLU A 240 -1.40 -9.21 14.12
C GLU A 240 -0.08 -8.61 13.62
N LYS A 241 0.02 -8.34 12.31
CA LYS A 241 1.26 -7.83 11.70
C LYS A 241 1.71 -6.45 12.19
N LYS A 242 0.88 -5.70 12.90
CA LYS A 242 1.23 -4.38 13.46
C LYS A 242 1.92 -4.47 14.82
N GLY A 243 1.92 -5.64 15.48
CA GLY A 243 2.65 -5.88 16.70
C GLY A 243 2.30 -4.95 17.87
N THR A 244 1.04 -4.50 17.94
CA THR A 244 0.60 -3.59 19.01
C THR A 244 0.74 -4.23 20.39
N ASP A 245 0.59 -5.54 20.49
CA ASP A 245 0.84 -6.32 21.69
C ASP A 245 2.31 -6.20 22.15
N VAL A 246 3.28 -6.31 21.25
CA VAL A 246 4.71 -6.14 21.52
C VAL A 246 5.02 -4.70 21.96
N LEU A 247 4.35 -3.71 21.35
CA LEU A 247 4.48 -2.31 21.75
C LEU A 247 3.99 -2.11 23.20
N LEU A 248 2.82 -2.65 23.55
CA LEU A 248 2.29 -2.55 24.92
C LEU A 248 3.21 -3.21 25.93
N ASP A 249 3.77 -4.39 25.62
CA ASP A 249 4.73 -5.09 26.47
C ASP A 249 6.02 -4.28 26.66
N ALA A 250 6.51 -3.63 25.62
CA ALA A 250 7.67 -2.75 25.71
C ALA A 250 7.40 -1.53 26.61
N LEU A 251 6.23 -0.90 26.45
CA LEU A 251 5.86 0.26 27.26
C LEU A 251 5.70 -0.08 28.75
N ALA A 252 5.22 -1.28 29.05
CA ALA A 252 5.10 -1.75 30.44
C ALA A 252 6.47 -1.98 31.13
N LYS A 253 7.55 -2.13 30.32
CA LYS A 253 8.92 -2.31 30.83
C LYS A 253 9.67 -1.00 31.07
N LEU A 254 9.12 0.13 30.61
CA LEU A 254 9.74 1.44 30.82
C LEU A 254 9.84 1.78 32.32
N PRO A 255 10.93 2.44 32.76
CA PRO A 255 11.07 2.90 34.14
C PRO A 255 9.87 3.73 34.59
N ARG A 256 9.41 3.51 35.82
CA ARG A 256 8.27 4.24 36.38
C ARG A 256 8.54 5.75 36.56
N THR A 257 9.78 6.15 36.53
CA THR A 257 10.22 7.55 36.57
C THR A 257 10.02 8.30 35.26
N LEU A 258 9.72 7.59 34.19
CA LEU A 258 9.43 8.19 32.88
C LEU A 258 7.94 8.43 32.73
N PHE A 259 7.59 9.66 32.41
CA PHE A 259 6.20 10.08 32.18
C PHE A 259 5.89 10.11 30.68
N TRP A 260 5.01 9.22 30.26
CA TRP A 260 4.63 9.07 28.85
C TRP A 260 3.11 8.82 28.71
N ARG A 261 2.61 9.06 27.51
CA ARG A 261 1.32 8.58 27.03
C ARG A 261 1.47 8.00 25.63
N LEU A 262 0.72 6.94 25.33
CA LEU A 262 0.58 6.39 23.98
C LEU A 262 -0.75 6.85 23.38
N VAL A 263 -0.68 7.47 22.20
CA VAL A 263 -1.86 7.71 21.34
C VAL A 263 -1.82 6.67 20.23
N HIS A 264 -2.82 5.80 20.17
CA HIS A 264 -2.96 4.83 19.08
C HIS A 264 -4.11 5.24 18.17
N VAL A 265 -3.79 5.49 16.88
CA VAL A 265 -4.74 5.83 15.83
C VAL A 265 -4.96 4.63 14.92
N GLY A 266 -6.20 4.15 14.88
CA GLY A 266 -6.65 3.03 14.08
C GLY A 266 -7.59 2.10 14.81
N GLY A 267 -8.36 1.35 14.05
CA GLY A 267 -9.26 0.32 14.55
C GLY A 267 -8.85 -1.06 14.07
N GLY A 268 -9.59 -2.08 14.47
CA GLY A 268 -9.35 -3.43 13.98
C GLY A 268 -9.90 -4.51 14.89
N PRO A 269 -9.84 -5.78 14.43
CA PRO A 269 -10.42 -6.91 15.17
C PRO A 269 -9.77 -7.14 16.54
N LEU A 270 -8.49 -6.79 16.70
CA LEU A 270 -7.75 -6.99 17.96
C LEU A 270 -7.98 -5.87 19.00
N ARG A 271 -8.83 -4.86 18.72
CA ARG A 271 -9.00 -3.72 19.64
C ARG A 271 -9.33 -4.14 21.06
N LYS A 272 -10.32 -5.01 21.25
CA LYS A 272 -10.73 -5.46 22.58
C LYS A 272 -9.63 -6.23 23.31
N GLU A 273 -8.84 -6.97 22.57
CA GLU A 273 -7.71 -7.73 23.10
C GLU A 273 -6.58 -6.79 23.57
N MET A 274 -6.23 -5.79 22.77
CA MET A 274 -5.21 -4.81 23.10
C MET A 274 -5.59 -3.96 24.31
N MET A 275 -6.86 -3.58 24.44
CA MET A 275 -7.36 -2.87 25.62
C MET A 275 -7.21 -3.73 26.89
N ARG A 276 -7.64 -5.00 26.85
CA ARG A 276 -7.46 -5.94 27.99
C ARG A 276 -5.99 -6.16 28.33
N ARG A 277 -5.11 -6.22 27.31
CA ARG A 277 -3.67 -6.34 27.52
C ARG A 277 -3.09 -5.11 28.25
N ALA A 278 -3.48 -3.90 27.85
CA ALA A 278 -3.05 -2.68 28.52
C ALA A 278 -3.51 -2.64 29.99
N GLU A 279 -4.74 -3.12 30.28
CA GLU A 279 -5.26 -3.28 31.65
C GLU A 279 -4.43 -4.28 32.46
N ALA A 280 -4.15 -5.46 31.90
CA ALA A 280 -3.36 -6.51 32.56
C ALA A 280 -1.91 -6.07 32.82
N LEU A 281 -1.35 -5.21 31.98
CA LEU A 281 -0.02 -4.62 32.14
C LEU A 281 -0.01 -3.40 33.09
N GLY A 282 -1.14 -2.93 33.55
CA GLY A 282 -1.27 -1.78 34.44
C GLY A 282 -0.89 -0.44 33.80
N ILE A 283 -1.09 -0.31 32.48
CA ILE A 283 -0.77 0.90 31.70
C ILE A 283 -1.99 1.49 30.96
N ALA A 284 -3.20 0.99 31.21
CA ALA A 284 -4.41 1.40 30.49
C ALA A 284 -4.70 2.91 30.60
N ASP A 285 -4.38 3.53 31.72
CA ASP A 285 -4.51 4.97 31.98
C ASP A 285 -3.54 5.86 31.19
N ARG A 286 -2.52 5.23 30.56
CA ARG A 286 -1.53 5.90 29.72
C ARG A 286 -1.76 5.67 28.24
N VAL A 287 -2.77 4.87 27.83
CA VAL A 287 -3.03 4.51 26.43
C VAL A 287 -4.34 5.09 25.96
N GLU A 288 -4.29 5.93 24.94
CA GLU A 288 -5.44 6.55 24.30
C GLU A 288 -5.74 5.89 22.96
N TRP A 289 -6.96 5.35 22.80
CA TRP A 289 -7.42 4.65 21.59
C TRP A 289 -8.34 5.53 20.76
N ARG A 290 -7.81 6.23 19.76
CA ARG A 290 -8.51 7.22 18.92
C ARG A 290 -9.42 6.64 17.83
N GLY A 291 -9.23 5.37 17.43
CA GLY A 291 -9.94 4.80 16.28
C GLY A 291 -9.42 5.35 14.94
N ALA A 292 -10.23 5.20 13.88
CA ALA A 292 -9.83 5.66 12.54
C ALA A 292 -10.03 7.18 12.40
N MET A 293 -9.06 7.85 11.82
CA MET A 293 -9.02 9.30 11.57
C MET A 293 -8.91 9.61 10.09
N THR A 294 -9.30 10.81 9.69
CA THR A 294 -8.99 11.39 8.38
C THR A 294 -7.52 11.78 8.31
N GLN A 295 -6.98 11.96 7.10
CA GLN A 295 -5.59 12.38 6.91
C GLN A 295 -5.28 13.73 7.59
N SER A 296 -6.20 14.68 7.52
CA SER A 296 -6.02 16.01 8.13
C SER A 296 -5.98 15.96 9.66
N GLU A 297 -6.78 15.09 10.28
CA GLU A 297 -6.75 14.82 11.72
C GLU A 297 -5.44 14.12 12.10
N LEU A 298 -5.02 13.14 11.32
CA LEU A 298 -3.80 12.37 11.57
C LEU A 298 -2.53 13.24 11.49
N ILE A 299 -2.48 14.20 10.55
CA ILE A 299 -1.36 15.15 10.48
C ILE A 299 -1.22 15.95 11.78
N LYS A 300 -2.32 16.31 12.44
CA LYS A 300 -2.26 16.98 13.75
C LYS A 300 -1.65 16.07 14.82
N GLU A 301 -2.05 14.80 14.85
CA GLU A 301 -1.47 13.83 15.79
C GLU A 301 0.05 13.66 15.57
N TYR A 302 0.52 13.59 14.30
CA TYR A 302 1.96 13.56 14.02
C TYR A 302 2.71 14.80 14.52
N ARG A 303 2.08 15.99 14.48
CA ARG A 303 2.69 17.25 14.94
C ARG A 303 2.69 17.40 16.45
N GLU A 304 1.72 16.81 17.12
CA GLU A 304 1.56 16.86 18.58
C GLU A 304 2.38 15.77 19.30
N ALA A 305 2.83 14.76 18.58
CA ALA A 305 3.63 13.67 19.12
C ALA A 305 5.10 14.05 19.25
N ASP A 306 5.80 13.39 20.17
CA ASP A 306 7.25 13.53 20.42
C ASP A 306 8.05 12.44 19.72
N LEU A 307 7.48 11.23 19.56
CA LEU A 307 8.07 10.13 18.80
C LEU A 307 7.02 9.19 18.22
N PHE A 308 7.37 8.53 17.13
CA PHE A 308 6.53 7.56 16.44
C PHE A 308 7.05 6.15 16.66
N VAL A 309 6.17 5.20 16.98
CA VAL A 309 6.55 3.80 17.23
C VAL A 309 5.71 2.86 16.38
N LEU A 310 6.38 1.94 15.66
CA LEU A 310 5.72 0.90 14.87
C LEU A 310 6.43 -0.45 15.07
N ALA A 311 5.80 -1.36 15.81
CA ALA A 311 6.33 -2.67 16.15
C ALA A 311 5.92 -3.78 15.15
N SER A 312 5.94 -3.50 13.84
CA SER A 312 5.53 -4.46 12.81
C SER A 312 6.23 -5.80 12.92
N ARG A 313 5.51 -6.88 12.60
CA ARG A 313 6.03 -8.26 12.52
C ARG A 313 5.48 -8.99 11.30
N ILE A 314 5.97 -10.19 11.05
CA ILE A 314 5.39 -11.11 10.09
C ILE A 314 4.28 -11.88 10.82
N ALA A 315 3.04 -11.80 10.34
CA ALA A 315 1.93 -12.56 10.91
C ALA A 315 2.05 -14.06 10.61
N GLY A 316 1.34 -14.89 11.38
CA GLY A 316 1.38 -16.34 11.24
C GLY A 316 0.94 -16.86 9.85
N ASP A 317 0.10 -16.10 9.12
CA ASP A 317 -0.27 -16.38 7.72
C ASP A 317 0.74 -15.84 6.68
N GLY A 318 1.88 -15.29 7.13
CA GLY A 318 2.91 -14.67 6.28
C GLY A 318 2.60 -13.22 5.86
N ASP A 319 1.44 -12.66 6.23
CA ASP A 319 1.11 -11.25 5.95
C ASP A 319 2.07 -10.31 6.68
N ARG A 320 2.56 -9.31 5.98
CA ARG A 320 3.50 -8.31 6.49
C ARG A 320 3.29 -6.98 5.82
N ASP A 321 3.78 -5.92 6.44
CA ASP A 321 3.89 -4.63 5.75
C ASP A 321 5.07 -4.68 4.76
N GLY A 322 4.92 -4.04 3.62
CA GLY A 322 6.04 -3.77 2.72
C GLY A 322 6.86 -2.61 3.28
N LEU A 323 6.55 -1.40 2.83
CA LEU A 323 7.03 -0.15 3.41
C LEU A 323 5.82 0.61 3.95
N PRO A 324 5.64 0.71 5.29
CA PRO A 324 4.46 1.37 5.87
C PRO A 324 4.45 2.88 5.62
N ASN A 325 3.43 3.38 4.91
CA ASN A 325 3.28 4.81 4.63
C ASN A 325 3.31 5.67 5.89
N VAL A 326 2.76 5.18 6.99
CA VAL A 326 2.71 5.90 8.27
C VAL A 326 4.09 6.26 8.83
N LEU A 327 5.14 5.49 8.50
CA LEU A 327 6.52 5.83 8.83
C LEU A 327 7.04 7.01 7.98
N MET A 328 6.74 7.00 6.67
CA MET A 328 7.06 8.12 5.79
C MET A 328 6.30 9.38 6.22
N GLU A 329 5.01 9.24 6.53
CA GLU A 329 4.16 10.34 7.03
C GLU A 329 4.72 10.95 8.31
N ALA A 330 5.10 10.13 9.29
CA ALA A 330 5.73 10.58 10.54
C ALA A 330 7.05 11.33 10.26
N GLN A 331 7.90 10.77 9.40
CA GLN A 331 9.18 11.40 9.04
C GLN A 331 9.00 12.72 8.28
N THR A 332 7.94 12.90 7.44
CA THR A 332 7.68 14.21 6.80
C THR A 332 7.46 15.32 7.83
N GLN A 333 6.92 14.98 8.99
CA GLN A 333 6.71 15.91 10.09
C GLN A 333 7.93 16.02 11.02
N GLY A 334 9.08 15.42 10.65
CA GLY A 334 10.31 15.42 11.45
C GLY A 334 10.19 14.61 12.75
N LEU A 335 9.22 13.71 12.83
CA LEU A 335 9.01 12.89 14.02
C LEU A 335 10.02 11.73 14.05
N PRO A 336 10.85 11.60 15.11
CA PRO A 336 11.78 10.48 15.22
C PRO A 336 11.02 9.16 15.35
N CYS A 337 11.46 8.16 14.58
CA CYS A 337 10.78 6.88 14.47
C CYS A 337 11.57 5.76 15.16
N VAL A 338 10.87 4.96 15.97
CA VAL A 338 11.33 3.64 16.42
C VAL A 338 10.50 2.60 15.67
N ALA A 339 11.16 1.69 14.97
CA ALA A 339 10.47 0.64 14.23
C ALA A 339 11.21 -0.69 14.30
N THR A 340 10.50 -1.77 14.00
CA THR A 340 11.09 -3.09 13.89
C THR A 340 11.71 -3.31 12.51
N ARG A 341 12.80 -4.09 12.43
CA ARG A 341 13.50 -4.45 11.19
C ARG A 341 12.72 -5.56 10.46
N VAL A 342 11.58 -5.20 9.89
CA VAL A 342 10.70 -6.11 9.14
C VAL A 342 10.59 -5.64 7.70
N SER A 343 10.65 -6.59 6.76
CA SER A 343 10.50 -6.33 5.31
C SER A 343 11.39 -5.16 4.86
N ALA A 344 10.81 -4.13 4.27
CA ALA A 344 11.50 -2.99 3.70
C ALA A 344 11.61 -1.77 4.63
N ILE A 345 11.28 -1.89 5.91
CA ILE A 345 11.38 -0.76 6.85
C ILE A 345 12.82 -0.22 6.91
N HIS A 346 13.82 -1.09 6.79
CA HIS A 346 15.24 -0.70 6.74
C HIS A 346 15.64 0.06 5.46
N GLU A 347 14.82 0.06 4.43
CA GLU A 347 15.05 0.87 3.23
C GLU A 347 14.73 2.34 3.49
N LEU A 348 13.77 2.62 4.37
CA LEU A 348 13.40 3.97 4.81
C LEU A 348 14.22 4.42 6.03
N ILE A 349 14.28 3.58 7.06
CA ILE A 349 14.93 3.90 8.33
C ILE A 349 16.33 3.28 8.35
N GLU A 350 17.35 4.13 8.33
CA GLU A 350 18.72 3.76 8.61
C GLU A 350 18.97 3.90 10.12
N HIS A 351 19.35 2.77 10.76
CA HIS A 351 19.49 2.69 12.21
C HIS A 351 20.50 3.71 12.75
N GLU A 352 20.12 4.46 13.79
CA GLU A 352 20.87 5.54 14.43
C GLU A 352 21.17 6.78 13.56
N VAL A 353 20.74 6.75 12.28
CA VAL A 353 20.91 7.87 11.35
C VAL A 353 19.58 8.59 11.12
N THR A 354 18.53 7.86 10.72
CA THR A 354 17.20 8.43 10.41
C THR A 354 16.08 7.89 11.30
N GLY A 355 16.42 7.12 12.31
CA GLY A 355 15.54 6.51 13.28
C GLY A 355 16.20 5.32 13.99
N LEU A 356 15.45 4.63 14.84
CA LEU A 356 15.95 3.44 15.52
C LEU A 356 15.24 2.19 15.00
N LEU A 357 16.03 1.16 14.66
CA LEU A 357 15.52 -0.15 14.25
C LEU A 357 15.86 -1.19 15.31
N VAL A 358 14.85 -1.97 15.69
CA VAL A 358 14.98 -3.07 16.66
C VAL A 358 14.54 -4.39 16.03
N PRO A 359 14.92 -5.56 16.58
CA PRO A 359 14.39 -6.84 16.15
C PRO A 359 12.85 -6.89 16.31
N PRO A 360 12.11 -7.57 15.42
CA PRO A 360 10.69 -7.82 15.64
C PRO A 360 10.46 -8.74 16.83
N GLU A 361 9.25 -8.68 17.40
CA GLU A 361 8.81 -9.53 18.52
C GLU A 361 9.73 -9.48 19.77
N ALA A 362 10.45 -8.38 19.95
CA ALA A 362 11.43 -8.17 21.02
C ALA A 362 11.06 -6.91 21.85
N PRO A 363 10.23 -7.05 22.89
CA PRO A 363 9.76 -5.91 23.69
C PRO A 363 10.88 -5.22 24.46
N GLU A 364 11.92 -5.93 24.92
CA GLU A 364 13.05 -5.33 25.63
C GLU A 364 13.89 -4.37 24.77
N PRO A 365 14.39 -4.74 23.58
CA PRO A 365 15.04 -3.81 22.66
C PRO A 365 14.15 -2.65 22.25
N LEU A 366 12.83 -2.88 22.07
CA LEU A 366 11.89 -1.82 21.74
C LEU A 366 11.75 -0.82 22.90
N ALA A 367 11.65 -1.30 24.14
CA ALA A 367 11.61 -0.46 25.32
C ALA A 367 12.88 0.38 25.45
N ALA A 368 14.07 -0.22 25.30
CA ALA A 368 15.35 0.48 25.37
C ALA A 368 15.48 1.57 24.30
N ALA A 369 15.02 1.32 23.06
CA ALA A 369 15.02 2.31 22.00
C ALA A 369 14.05 3.47 22.28
N ILE A 370 12.88 3.17 22.84
CA ILE A 370 11.90 4.19 23.26
C ILE A 370 12.51 5.03 24.41
N GLU A 371 13.06 4.39 25.42
CA GLU A 371 13.69 5.06 26.57
C GLU A 371 14.82 6.00 26.13
N ALA A 372 15.70 5.56 25.23
CA ALA A 372 16.78 6.39 24.68
C ALA A 372 16.24 7.68 24.03
N LEU A 373 15.17 7.58 23.25
CA LEU A 373 14.54 8.76 22.66
C LEU A 373 13.76 9.60 23.67
N MET A 374 13.23 9.01 24.73
CA MET A 374 12.54 9.77 25.78
C MET A 374 13.52 10.60 26.61
N THR A 375 14.71 10.09 26.85
CA THR A 375 15.71 10.71 27.77
C THR A 375 16.70 11.63 27.05
N ASP A 376 16.80 11.56 25.70
CA ASP A 376 17.71 12.38 24.90
C ASP A 376 16.97 13.23 23.84
N PRO A 377 16.60 14.49 24.18
CA PRO A 377 15.98 15.42 23.25
C PRO A 377 16.84 15.76 22.02
N ALA A 378 18.17 15.80 22.17
CA ALA A 378 19.08 16.09 21.07
C ALA A 378 19.08 14.93 20.05
N LEU A 379 19.09 13.68 20.54
CA LEU A 379 18.94 12.50 19.69
C LEU A 379 17.60 12.51 18.93
N ARG A 380 16.49 12.85 19.62
CA ARG A 380 15.18 12.98 18.96
C ARG A 380 15.21 13.97 17.80
N SER A 381 15.72 15.18 18.07
CA SER A 381 15.78 16.25 17.05
C SER A 381 16.65 15.84 15.86
N ARG A 382 17.81 15.26 16.12
CA ARG A 382 18.75 14.80 15.08
C ARG A 382 18.14 13.72 14.18
N LEU A 383 17.55 12.67 14.78
CA LEU A 383 16.94 11.57 14.02
C LEU A 383 15.68 12.01 13.28
N GLY A 384 14.88 12.88 13.87
CA GLY A 384 13.68 13.43 13.25
C GLY A 384 14.01 14.25 12.00
N GLU A 385 14.98 15.16 12.10
CA GLU A 385 15.40 15.98 10.95
C GLU A 385 16.05 15.14 9.84
N ALA A 386 16.94 14.20 10.20
CA ALA A 386 17.55 13.30 9.24
C ALA A 386 16.50 12.41 8.54
N GLY A 387 15.49 11.93 9.28
CA GLY A 387 14.36 11.19 8.74
C GLY A 387 13.54 12.04 7.75
N ARG A 388 13.25 13.28 8.11
CA ARG A 388 12.54 14.24 7.24
C ARG A 388 13.30 14.48 5.94
N GLN A 389 14.59 14.72 6.02
CA GLN A 389 15.43 14.92 4.85
C GLN A 389 15.45 13.67 3.95
N ARG A 390 15.59 12.48 4.51
CA ARG A 390 15.58 11.23 3.76
C ARG A 390 14.25 11.02 3.01
N VAL A 391 13.11 11.17 3.68
CA VAL A 391 11.82 10.93 3.03
C VAL A 391 11.55 11.94 1.92
N THR A 392 11.92 13.20 2.10
CA THR A 392 11.72 14.23 1.09
C THR A 392 12.61 14.07 -0.14
N THR A 393 13.83 13.56 0.01
CA THR A 393 14.77 13.37 -1.10
C THR A 393 14.60 12.04 -1.83
N ALA A 394 14.26 10.96 -1.13
CA ALA A 394 14.29 9.60 -1.70
C ALA A 394 12.89 8.96 -1.87
N PHE A 395 11.87 9.46 -1.17
CA PHE A 395 10.55 8.85 -1.16
C PHE A 395 9.42 9.81 -1.59
N GLY A 396 9.76 10.89 -2.29
CA GLY A 396 8.76 11.73 -2.96
C GLY A 396 8.10 10.98 -4.13
N MET A 397 6.81 11.23 -4.35
CA MET A 397 6.02 10.53 -5.36
C MET A 397 6.43 10.89 -6.80
N ASP A 398 6.86 12.12 -7.06
CA ASP A 398 7.00 12.66 -8.42
C ASP A 398 7.98 11.88 -9.31
N ALA A 399 9.17 11.53 -8.79
CA ALA A 399 10.16 10.76 -9.54
C ALA A 399 9.68 9.33 -9.86
N ASN A 400 8.97 8.73 -8.92
CA ASN A 400 8.45 7.37 -9.05
C ASN A 400 7.27 7.33 -10.04
N ILE A 401 6.39 8.33 -10.00
CA ILE A 401 5.30 8.49 -10.97
C ILE A 401 5.84 8.75 -12.37
N ALA A 402 6.90 9.56 -12.53
CA ALA A 402 7.54 9.78 -13.84
C ALA A 402 8.07 8.46 -14.43
N THR A 403 8.71 7.62 -13.61
CA THR A 403 9.16 6.29 -14.02
C THR A 403 8.00 5.41 -14.48
N LEU A 404 6.92 5.37 -13.72
CA LEU A 404 5.73 4.59 -14.05
C LEU A 404 5.03 5.13 -15.32
N ALA A 405 4.91 6.46 -15.45
CA ALA A 405 4.36 7.13 -16.62
C ALA A 405 5.13 6.78 -17.91
N ALA A 406 6.48 6.76 -17.84
CA ALA A 406 7.32 6.34 -18.96
C ALA A 406 7.04 4.89 -19.38
N LYS A 407 6.77 3.97 -18.44
CA LYS A 407 6.38 2.59 -18.73
C LYS A 407 5.03 2.47 -19.44
N PHE A 408 4.13 3.40 -19.21
CA PHE A 408 2.87 3.51 -19.97
C PHE A 408 3.02 4.28 -21.28
N GLY A 409 4.23 4.73 -21.63
CA GLY A 409 4.53 5.45 -22.87
C GLY A 409 4.18 6.94 -22.80
N LEU A 410 4.00 7.49 -21.61
CA LEU A 410 3.89 8.93 -21.41
C LEU A 410 5.30 9.54 -21.37
N VAL A 411 5.55 10.51 -22.24
CA VAL A 411 6.84 11.25 -22.25
C VAL A 411 6.79 12.32 -21.18
N PRO A 412 7.72 12.38 -20.21
CA PRO A 412 7.82 13.51 -19.30
C PRO A 412 8.15 14.77 -20.11
N GLY A 413 7.25 15.75 -20.16
CA GLY A 413 7.58 17.07 -20.70
C GLY A 413 6.73 17.61 -21.84
N GLY A 414 5.56 17.04 -22.14
CA GLY A 414 4.58 17.71 -23.01
C GLY A 414 3.59 18.54 -22.18
N SER A 415 4.00 19.71 -21.70
CA SER A 415 3.03 20.75 -21.31
C SER A 415 2.22 21.10 -22.55
N GLY A 416 1.04 20.50 -22.69
CA GLY A 416 0.05 20.91 -23.69
C GLY A 416 -0.33 22.36 -23.43
N GLY A 417 0.39 23.28 -24.04
CA GLY A 417 -0.03 24.66 -24.17
C GLY A 417 -1.41 24.66 -24.81
N ARG A 418 -2.43 24.98 -24.02
CA ARG A 418 -3.68 25.47 -24.58
C ARG A 418 -3.32 26.77 -25.30
N SER A 419 -3.27 26.71 -26.62
CA SER A 419 -3.32 27.85 -27.48
C SER A 419 -4.63 28.60 -27.16
N GLU A 420 -4.56 29.66 -26.39
CA GLU A 420 -5.56 30.71 -26.41
C GLU A 420 -5.49 31.34 -27.79
N ALA A 421 -6.34 30.91 -28.70
CA ALA A 421 -6.64 31.68 -29.88
C ALA A 421 -7.55 32.84 -29.44
N ALA A 422 -6.95 34.01 -29.30
CA ALA A 422 -7.66 35.26 -29.29
C ALA A 422 -8.25 35.49 -30.71
N VAL A 423 -9.54 35.69 -30.81
CA VAL A 423 -10.22 36.77 -31.55
C VAL A 423 -11.60 36.97 -30.93
#